data_aa6caaaebafd774cadcc2c625f1ce22b
#
_entry.id   aa6caaaebafd774cadcc2c625f1ce22b
#
_cell.length_a   1.000
_cell.length_b   1.000
_cell.length_c   1.000
_cell.angle_alpha   90.00
_cell.angle_beta   90.00
_cell.angle_gamma   90.00
#
_symmetry.space_group_name_H-M   'P 1'
#
loop_
_entity.id
_entity.type
_entity.pdbx_description
1 polymer ?
#
loop_
_entity_poly.entity_id
_entity_poly.type
_entity_poly.pdbx_seq_one_letter_code
_entity_poly.pdbx_strand_id
1 'polypeptide(L)'
;MVLNKKILIVDDEKGLLDILRLTLQKEGFNNIQCAETATKALTLARETEFDLMLLDVMLPDFSGFDLCQEIRKFSYTPIIFITALDTDFNQFTGLAIGGDDYITKPLKPLLIVSKVRAILRRQEYITSQVMDNKAPVYSYSRFVLNMSDGTLMVNSEPVACTAKELELLRFFCDNPNRVFTASQLYEAVWGLDSIGDDKTVIMHISTLRKKLGDNAKQPEIIINQRGIGYKFIPPKNEDAL
;
A
#
# COMPACT_ATOMS: atom_id res chain seq x y z
N MET A 1 -14.64 -8.57 10.79
CA MET A 1 -15.82 -7.76 10.39
C MET A 1 -15.37 -6.42 9.82
N VAL A 2 -15.33 -6.30 8.50
CA VAL A 2 -14.83 -5.10 7.78
C VAL A 2 -15.59 -3.81 8.16
N LEU A 3 -16.85 -3.91 8.57
CA LEU A 3 -17.74 -2.76 8.81
C LEU A 3 -17.43 -1.93 10.07
N ASN A 4 -16.66 -2.47 11.02
CA ASN A 4 -16.32 -1.74 12.27
C ASN A 4 -14.96 -1.02 12.21
N LYS A 5 -14.40 -0.89 11.00
CA LYS A 5 -13.09 -0.28 10.76
C LYS A 5 -13.14 1.24 10.86
N LYS A 6 -12.09 1.82 11.46
CA LYS A 6 -11.95 3.27 11.62
C LYS A 6 -11.28 3.85 10.39
N ILE A 7 -11.96 4.79 9.73
CA ILE A 7 -11.46 5.44 8.51
C ILE A 7 -11.27 6.94 8.76
N LEU A 8 -10.11 7.47 8.41
CA LEU A 8 -9.86 8.92 8.37
C LEU A 8 -9.98 9.41 6.93
N ILE A 9 -10.73 10.48 6.71
CA ILE A 9 -10.83 11.17 5.41
C ILE A 9 -10.30 12.58 5.58
N VAL A 10 -9.39 12.98 4.72
CA VAL A 10 -8.73 14.30 4.76
C VAL A 10 -8.87 14.98 3.40
N ASP A 11 -9.58 16.09 3.36
CA ASP A 11 -9.80 16.92 2.17
C ASP A 11 -10.25 18.31 2.65
N ASP A 12 -9.83 19.39 2.04
CA ASP A 12 -10.21 20.74 2.44
C ASP A 12 -11.61 21.13 1.96
N GLU A 13 -12.16 20.39 0.99
CA GLU A 13 -13.48 20.59 0.44
C GLU A 13 -14.55 19.86 1.25
N LYS A 14 -15.29 20.60 2.11
CA LYS A 14 -16.36 20.03 2.97
C LYS A 14 -17.39 19.22 2.20
N GLY A 15 -17.80 19.70 1.03
CA GLY A 15 -18.76 18.99 0.18
C GLY A 15 -18.25 17.61 -0.23
N LEU A 16 -16.95 17.49 -0.50
CA LEU A 16 -16.32 16.23 -0.86
C LEU A 16 -16.20 15.29 0.33
N LEU A 17 -15.83 15.81 1.52
CA LEU A 17 -15.84 15.04 2.77
C LEU A 17 -17.23 14.44 3.06
N ASP A 18 -18.30 15.24 2.88
CA ASP A 18 -19.66 14.76 3.08
C ASP A 18 -20.07 13.68 2.08
N ILE A 19 -19.74 13.84 0.80
CA ILE A 19 -20.00 12.84 -0.23
C ILE A 19 -19.26 11.55 0.07
N LEU A 20 -17.97 11.60 0.41
CA LEU A 20 -17.17 10.43 0.74
C LEU A 20 -17.70 9.72 1.98
N ARG A 21 -17.99 10.48 3.05
CA ARG A 21 -18.55 9.94 4.28
C ARG A 21 -19.89 9.25 4.03
N LEU A 22 -20.83 9.90 3.33
CA LEU A 22 -22.15 9.32 3.03
C LEU A 22 -22.03 8.08 2.12
N THR A 23 -21.11 8.11 1.15
CA THR A 23 -20.85 6.96 0.27
C THR A 23 -20.40 5.75 1.07
N LEU A 24 -19.41 5.92 1.96
CA LEU A 24 -18.91 4.84 2.77
C LEU A 24 -19.91 4.38 3.84
N GLN A 25 -20.70 5.31 4.43
CA GLN A 25 -21.76 4.96 5.39
C GLN A 25 -22.86 4.11 4.75
N LYS A 26 -23.28 4.38 3.52
CA LYS A 26 -24.24 3.56 2.78
C LYS A 26 -23.74 2.11 2.59
N GLU A 27 -22.45 1.92 2.57
CA GLU A 27 -21.80 0.62 2.45
C GLU A 27 -21.49 -0.04 3.79
N GLY A 28 -21.94 0.58 4.90
CA GLY A 28 -21.86 0.05 6.26
C GLY A 28 -20.63 0.46 7.06
N PHE A 29 -19.76 1.34 6.54
CA PHE A 29 -18.64 1.88 7.28
C PHE A 29 -19.11 3.04 8.15
N ASN A 30 -19.33 2.80 9.45
CA ASN A 30 -19.94 3.79 10.35
C ASN A 30 -18.92 4.59 11.18
N ASN A 31 -17.65 4.14 11.22
CA ASN A 31 -16.63 4.73 12.07
C ASN A 31 -15.68 5.63 11.25
N ILE A 32 -16.19 6.78 10.83
CA ILE A 32 -15.48 7.70 9.91
C ILE A 32 -15.22 9.02 10.61
N GLN A 33 -13.97 9.46 10.61
CA GLN A 33 -13.56 10.79 11.02
C GLN A 33 -13.10 11.60 9.83
N CYS A 34 -13.32 12.92 9.87
CA CYS A 34 -12.97 13.85 8.81
C CYS A 34 -12.06 14.97 9.32
N ALA A 35 -11.09 15.37 8.51
CA ALA A 35 -10.22 16.51 8.76
C ALA A 35 -10.13 17.39 7.51
N GLU A 36 -10.15 18.72 7.70
CA GLU A 36 -10.09 19.69 6.63
C GLU A 36 -8.65 20.21 6.38
N THR A 37 -7.71 19.82 7.24
CA THR A 37 -6.30 20.23 7.18
C THR A 37 -5.38 19.09 7.53
N ALA A 38 -4.16 19.12 7.02
CA ALA A 38 -3.14 18.14 7.34
C ALA A 38 -2.75 18.18 8.85
N THR A 39 -2.68 19.37 9.45
CA THR A 39 -2.42 19.52 10.90
C THR A 39 -3.46 18.80 11.74
N LYS A 40 -4.76 18.99 11.44
CA LYS A 40 -5.84 18.30 12.15
C LYS A 40 -5.78 16.79 11.94
N ALA A 41 -5.51 16.35 10.71
CA ALA A 41 -5.36 14.95 10.38
C ALA A 41 -4.20 14.30 11.15
N LEU A 42 -3.05 14.97 11.24
CA LEU A 42 -1.89 14.48 11.98
C LEU A 42 -2.17 14.35 13.49
N THR A 43 -2.91 15.30 14.08
CA THR A 43 -3.35 15.22 15.47
C THR A 43 -4.23 13.99 15.68
N LEU A 44 -5.26 13.81 14.84
CA LEU A 44 -6.15 12.65 14.91
C LEU A 44 -5.41 11.32 14.75
N ALA A 45 -4.45 11.27 13.81
CA ALA A 45 -3.66 10.06 13.54
C ALA A 45 -2.73 9.68 14.72
N ARG A 46 -2.33 10.63 15.56
CA ARG A 46 -1.55 10.37 16.79
C ARG A 46 -2.41 9.92 17.97
N GLU A 47 -3.65 10.39 18.02
CA GLU A 47 -4.58 10.10 19.10
C GLU A 47 -5.43 8.83 18.87
N THR A 48 -5.58 8.43 17.59
CA THR A 48 -6.46 7.32 17.19
C THR A 48 -5.74 6.42 16.19
N GLU A 49 -5.76 5.13 16.44
CA GLU A 49 -5.38 4.13 15.44
C GLU A 49 -6.50 3.98 14.41
N PHE A 50 -6.20 4.31 13.17
CA PHE A 50 -7.08 4.11 12.02
C PHE A 50 -6.72 2.82 11.27
N ASP A 51 -7.71 2.22 10.63
CA ASP A 51 -7.51 1.06 9.78
C ASP A 51 -7.22 1.45 8.32
N LEU A 52 -7.61 2.66 7.92
CA LEU A 52 -7.40 3.22 6.58
C LEU A 52 -7.47 4.74 6.63
N MET A 53 -6.65 5.39 5.81
CA MET A 53 -6.71 6.84 5.60
C MET A 53 -6.89 7.15 4.12
N LEU A 54 -7.80 8.09 3.81
CA LEU A 54 -7.98 8.69 2.49
C LEU A 54 -7.45 10.12 2.58
N LEU A 55 -6.39 10.46 1.86
CA LEU A 55 -5.71 11.75 1.96
C LEU A 55 -5.76 12.50 0.64
N ASP A 56 -6.34 13.70 0.62
CA ASP A 56 -6.11 14.62 -0.50
C ASP A 56 -4.64 15.05 -0.53
N VAL A 57 -4.11 15.15 -1.72
CA VAL A 57 -2.74 15.65 -1.95
C VAL A 57 -2.68 17.16 -1.77
N MET A 58 -3.73 17.88 -2.14
CA MET A 58 -3.77 19.35 -2.11
C MET A 58 -4.52 19.83 -0.87
N LEU A 59 -3.80 20.05 0.23
CA LEU A 59 -4.35 20.59 1.47
C LEU A 59 -3.84 22.01 1.73
N PRO A 60 -4.57 22.83 2.50
CA PRO A 60 -4.29 24.27 2.59
C PRO A 60 -3.06 24.63 3.44
N ASP A 61 -2.63 23.76 4.35
CA ASP A 61 -1.54 24.00 5.30
C ASP A 61 -0.23 23.34 4.85
N PHE A 62 -0.24 22.07 4.51
CA PHE A 62 0.90 21.38 3.87
C PHE A 62 0.40 20.17 3.07
N SER A 63 1.20 19.67 2.12
CA SER A 63 0.72 18.68 1.17
C SER A 63 0.34 17.36 1.86
N GLY A 64 -0.62 16.62 1.25
CA GLY A 64 -0.95 15.27 1.70
C GLY A 64 0.23 14.30 1.62
N PHE A 65 1.22 14.60 0.77
CA PHE A 65 2.47 13.85 0.70
C PHE A 65 3.33 14.05 1.96
N ASP A 66 3.49 15.29 2.41
CA ASP A 66 4.21 15.60 3.63
C ASP A 66 3.49 15.02 4.86
N LEU A 67 2.14 15.10 4.86
CA LEU A 67 1.32 14.44 5.87
C LEU A 67 1.57 12.93 5.93
N CYS A 68 1.63 12.26 4.79
CA CYS A 68 1.96 10.84 4.71
C CYS A 68 3.35 10.55 5.32
N GLN A 69 4.38 11.34 4.97
CA GLN A 69 5.71 11.18 5.54
C GLN A 69 5.72 11.33 7.06
N GLU A 70 4.99 12.32 7.59
CA GLU A 70 4.87 12.51 9.04
C GLU A 70 4.16 11.33 9.72
N ILE A 71 3.08 10.82 9.12
CA ILE A 71 2.36 9.64 9.62
C ILE A 71 3.26 8.40 9.59
N ARG A 72 4.05 8.20 8.54
CA ARG A 72 4.96 7.04 8.40
C ARG A 72 6.07 6.99 9.46
N LYS A 73 6.32 8.06 10.18
CA LYS A 73 7.25 8.05 11.34
C LYS A 73 6.74 7.21 12.51
N PHE A 74 5.42 6.97 12.60
CA PHE A 74 4.80 6.27 13.73
C PHE A 74 3.70 5.27 13.33
N SER A 75 3.22 5.25 12.08
CA SER A 75 2.12 4.38 11.65
C SER A 75 2.30 3.86 10.23
N TYR A 76 1.98 2.58 10.04
CA TYR A 76 1.90 1.91 8.73
C TYR A 76 0.45 1.65 8.29
N THR A 77 -0.51 2.34 8.88
CA THR A 77 -1.91 2.31 8.41
C THR A 77 -1.97 2.57 6.91
N PRO A 78 -2.70 1.77 6.15
CA PRO A 78 -2.87 1.99 4.71
C PRO A 78 -3.37 3.38 4.38
N ILE A 79 -2.75 3.98 3.36
CA ILE A 79 -3.07 5.32 2.87
C ILE A 79 -3.41 5.23 1.38
N ILE A 80 -4.61 5.71 1.03
CA ILE A 80 -5.02 5.95 -0.36
C ILE A 80 -4.99 7.45 -0.60
N PHE A 81 -4.22 7.88 -1.58
CA PHE A 81 -4.24 9.29 -1.99
C PHE A 81 -5.45 9.59 -2.88
N ILE A 82 -6.06 10.75 -2.64
CA ILE A 82 -7.05 11.36 -3.52
C ILE A 82 -6.36 12.52 -4.22
N THR A 83 -6.40 12.58 -5.56
CA THR A 83 -5.66 13.61 -6.28
C THR A 83 -6.36 14.08 -7.54
N ALA A 84 -6.32 15.37 -7.81
CA ALA A 84 -6.69 15.96 -9.10
C ALA A 84 -5.53 15.91 -10.11
N LEU A 85 -4.33 15.47 -9.65
CA LEU A 85 -3.12 15.54 -10.43
C LEU A 85 -2.98 14.30 -11.31
N ASP A 86 -3.26 14.45 -12.61
CA ASP A 86 -3.13 13.40 -13.63
C ASP A 86 -1.69 13.14 -14.07
N THR A 87 -0.71 13.88 -13.54
CA THR A 87 0.68 13.70 -13.94
C THR A 87 1.28 12.48 -13.28
N ASP A 88 1.92 11.64 -14.08
CA ASP A 88 2.66 10.46 -13.62
C ASP A 88 3.60 10.78 -12.46
N PHE A 89 4.24 11.94 -12.48
CA PHE A 89 5.17 12.38 -11.45
C PHE A 89 4.55 12.45 -10.05
N ASN A 90 3.31 12.95 -9.92
CA ASN A 90 2.66 13.10 -8.61
C ASN A 90 2.16 11.76 -8.06
N GLN A 91 1.63 10.89 -8.93
CA GLN A 91 1.26 9.53 -8.56
C GLN A 91 2.50 8.75 -8.11
N PHE A 92 3.59 8.89 -8.82
CA PHE A 92 4.87 8.29 -8.48
C PHE A 92 5.43 8.81 -7.15
N THR A 93 5.33 10.09 -6.88
CA THR A 93 5.79 10.67 -5.62
C THR A 93 4.99 10.12 -4.44
N GLY A 94 3.65 10.12 -4.53
CA GLY A 94 2.78 9.64 -3.44
C GLY A 94 3.06 8.19 -3.01
N LEU A 95 3.17 7.29 -3.97
CA LEU A 95 3.45 5.88 -3.69
C LEU A 95 4.89 5.67 -3.20
N ALA A 96 5.86 6.41 -3.73
CA ALA A 96 7.26 6.31 -3.30
C ALA A 96 7.50 6.75 -1.85
N ILE A 97 6.67 7.63 -1.31
CA ILE A 97 6.74 8.11 0.08
C ILE A 97 5.92 7.27 1.06
N GLY A 98 5.28 6.19 0.60
CA GLY A 98 4.59 5.23 1.47
C GLY A 98 3.07 5.20 1.35
N GLY A 99 2.48 5.77 0.29
CA GLY A 99 1.09 5.50 -0.08
C GLY A 99 0.90 4.07 -0.59
N ASP A 100 -0.26 3.50 -0.33
CA ASP A 100 -0.57 2.12 -0.73
C ASP A 100 -1.35 2.09 -2.05
N ASP A 101 -2.11 3.14 -2.36
CA ASP A 101 -2.86 3.28 -3.61
C ASP A 101 -3.26 4.75 -3.84
N TYR A 102 -3.90 5.05 -4.97
CA TYR A 102 -4.44 6.37 -5.25
C TYR A 102 -5.77 6.31 -6.02
N ILE A 103 -6.52 7.41 -5.94
CA ILE A 103 -7.78 7.65 -6.66
C ILE A 103 -7.70 9.03 -7.29
N THR A 104 -7.92 9.11 -8.61
CA THR A 104 -7.96 10.41 -9.31
C THR A 104 -9.34 11.05 -9.24
N LYS A 105 -9.38 12.37 -9.05
CA LYS A 105 -10.59 13.18 -9.23
C LYS A 105 -10.89 13.29 -10.75
N PRO A 106 -12.16 13.22 -11.25
CA PRO A 106 -13.39 13.21 -10.47
C PRO A 106 -13.66 11.84 -9.83
N LEU A 107 -14.12 11.86 -8.57
CA LEU A 107 -14.31 10.68 -7.77
C LEU A 107 -15.49 9.84 -8.27
N LYS A 108 -15.24 8.55 -8.43
CA LYS A 108 -16.27 7.55 -8.75
C LYS A 108 -16.63 6.77 -7.49
N PRO A 109 -17.85 6.91 -6.93
CA PRO A 109 -18.23 6.29 -5.65
C PRO A 109 -17.95 4.77 -5.59
N LEU A 110 -18.29 4.04 -6.64
CA LEU A 110 -18.04 2.59 -6.71
C LEU A 110 -16.55 2.23 -6.65
N LEU A 111 -15.69 3.03 -7.28
CA LEU A 111 -14.24 2.83 -7.25
C LEU A 111 -13.67 3.05 -5.85
N ILE A 112 -14.15 4.07 -5.15
CA ILE A 112 -13.71 4.36 -3.78
C ILE A 112 -14.06 3.20 -2.86
N VAL A 113 -15.33 2.77 -2.90
CA VAL A 113 -15.83 1.65 -2.09
C VAL A 113 -15.05 0.37 -2.37
N SER A 114 -14.82 0.04 -3.64
CA SER A 114 -14.10 -1.16 -4.03
C SER A 114 -12.67 -1.17 -3.50
N LYS A 115 -11.93 -0.04 -3.64
CA LYS A 115 -10.56 0.09 -3.12
C LYS A 115 -10.50 0.01 -1.59
N VAL A 116 -11.42 0.72 -0.90
CA VAL A 116 -11.52 0.68 0.57
C VAL A 116 -11.79 -0.76 1.06
N ARG A 117 -12.77 -1.42 0.47
CA ARG A 117 -13.10 -2.83 0.81
C ARG A 117 -11.94 -3.78 0.55
N ALA A 118 -11.28 -3.64 -0.59
CA ALA A 118 -10.17 -4.51 -0.97
C ALA A 118 -9.02 -4.42 0.06
N ILE A 119 -8.63 -3.20 0.44
CA ILE A 119 -7.57 -2.99 1.43
C ILE A 119 -7.96 -3.54 2.80
N LEU A 120 -9.15 -3.21 3.31
CA LEU A 120 -9.59 -3.62 4.64
C LEU A 120 -9.82 -5.13 4.76
N ARG A 121 -10.40 -5.77 3.73
CA ARG A 121 -10.58 -7.23 3.67
C ARG A 121 -9.25 -7.96 3.75
N ARG A 122 -8.24 -7.45 3.05
CA ARG A 122 -6.94 -8.09 3.01
C ARG A 122 -6.18 -7.98 4.33
N GLN A 123 -6.33 -6.87 5.06
CA GLN A 123 -5.80 -6.75 6.42
C GLN A 123 -6.39 -7.84 7.35
N GLU A 124 -7.70 -8.08 7.28
CA GLU A 124 -8.33 -9.14 8.06
C GLU A 124 -7.77 -10.52 7.70
N TYR A 125 -7.53 -10.79 6.43
CA TYR A 125 -6.95 -12.06 5.98
C TYR A 125 -5.53 -12.27 6.54
N ILE A 126 -4.68 -11.24 6.51
CA ILE A 126 -3.33 -11.32 7.07
C ILE A 126 -3.39 -11.54 8.58
N THR A 127 -4.20 -10.76 9.29
CA THR A 127 -4.36 -10.89 10.74
C THR A 127 -4.85 -12.28 11.14
N SER A 128 -5.77 -12.88 10.36
CA SER A 128 -6.24 -14.25 10.62
C SER A 128 -5.16 -15.31 10.40
N GLN A 129 -4.30 -15.15 9.39
CA GLN A 129 -3.19 -16.08 9.15
C GLN A 129 -2.08 -15.99 10.22
N VAL A 130 -1.86 -14.80 10.76
CA VAL A 130 -0.91 -14.58 11.87
C VAL A 130 -1.41 -15.28 13.14
N MET A 131 -2.72 -15.24 13.42
CA MET A 131 -3.30 -15.93 14.60
C MET A 131 -3.22 -17.45 14.52
N ASP A 132 -3.19 -18.05 13.34
CA ASP A 132 -3.11 -19.49 13.12
C ASP A 132 -1.67 -20.05 13.20
N ASN A 133 -0.65 -19.25 13.51
CA ASN A 133 0.78 -19.63 13.56
C ASN A 133 1.32 -20.31 12.27
N LYS A 134 0.66 -20.07 11.13
CA LYS A 134 0.99 -20.67 9.82
C LYS A 134 1.55 -19.68 8.81
N ALA A 135 1.82 -18.45 9.26
CA ALA A 135 2.35 -17.45 8.34
C ALA A 135 3.78 -17.81 7.89
N PRO A 136 4.05 -17.82 6.58
CA PRO A 136 5.33 -18.28 6.07
C PRO A 136 6.48 -17.34 6.44
N VAL A 137 7.67 -17.92 6.58
CA VAL A 137 8.95 -17.21 6.65
C VAL A 137 9.74 -17.56 5.39
N TYR A 138 10.13 -16.56 4.62
CA TYR A 138 10.97 -16.71 3.43
C TYR A 138 12.37 -16.24 3.76
N SER A 139 13.35 -17.14 3.68
CA SER A 139 14.75 -16.87 4.00
C SER A 139 15.61 -17.03 2.76
N TYR A 140 16.26 -15.95 2.34
CA TYR A 140 17.19 -15.87 1.23
C TYR A 140 18.50 -15.23 1.71
N SER A 141 19.59 -15.38 0.96
CA SER A 141 20.89 -14.81 1.33
C SER A 141 20.86 -13.29 1.59
N ARG A 142 20.01 -12.54 0.89
CA ARG A 142 19.93 -11.08 0.97
C ARG A 142 18.88 -10.56 1.93
N PHE A 143 17.78 -11.32 2.13
CA PHE A 143 16.70 -10.87 2.99
C PHE A 143 15.93 -12.02 3.64
N VAL A 144 15.29 -11.71 4.75
CA VAL A 144 14.33 -12.57 5.43
C VAL A 144 13.01 -11.83 5.54
N LEU A 145 11.95 -12.40 4.96
CA LEU A 145 10.58 -11.91 5.08
C LEU A 145 9.81 -12.80 6.04
N ASN A 146 9.42 -12.27 7.19
CA ASN A 146 8.61 -12.98 8.16
C ASN A 146 7.18 -12.43 8.14
N MET A 147 6.24 -13.24 7.66
CA MET A 147 4.83 -12.84 7.56
C MET A 147 4.08 -12.99 8.89
N SER A 148 4.65 -13.68 9.89
CA SER A 148 4.00 -13.84 11.20
C SER A 148 4.04 -12.57 12.04
N ASP A 149 5.06 -11.74 11.87
CA ASP A 149 5.22 -10.45 12.56
C ASP A 149 5.27 -9.24 11.61
N GLY A 150 5.19 -9.50 10.29
CA GLY A 150 5.21 -8.44 9.28
C GLY A 150 6.57 -7.76 9.14
N THR A 151 7.68 -8.47 9.40
CA THR A 151 9.03 -7.90 9.33
C THR A 151 9.78 -8.28 8.06
N LEU A 152 10.52 -7.33 7.53
CA LEU A 152 11.52 -7.53 6.49
C LEU A 152 12.89 -7.19 7.04
N MET A 153 13.80 -8.17 7.00
CA MET A 153 15.21 -7.96 7.29
C MET A 153 16.00 -8.01 5.98
N VAL A 154 16.86 -7.04 5.73
CA VAL A 154 17.74 -7.00 4.55
C VAL A 154 19.18 -6.86 5.05
N ASN A 155 20.06 -7.79 4.68
CA ASN A 155 21.43 -7.87 5.20
C ASN A 155 21.48 -7.79 6.74
N SER A 156 20.56 -8.47 7.42
CA SER A 156 20.39 -8.50 8.88
C SER A 156 19.92 -7.19 9.52
N GLU A 157 19.55 -6.19 8.74
CA GLU A 157 19.01 -4.91 9.24
C GLU A 157 17.49 -4.85 8.99
N PRO A 158 16.69 -4.36 9.97
CA PRO A 158 15.25 -4.22 9.80
C PRO A 158 14.93 -3.11 8.80
N VAL A 159 14.04 -3.42 7.85
CA VAL A 159 13.58 -2.48 6.83
C VAL A 159 12.08 -2.27 6.96
N ALA A 160 11.69 -1.04 7.21
CA ALA A 160 10.29 -0.67 7.33
C ALA A 160 9.56 -0.79 5.98
N CYS A 161 8.41 -1.49 6.00
CA CYS A 161 7.59 -1.72 4.82
C CYS A 161 6.11 -1.43 5.10
N THR A 162 5.39 -0.94 4.09
CA THR A 162 3.94 -0.90 4.15
C THR A 162 3.35 -2.31 3.97
N ALA A 163 2.09 -2.48 4.35
CA ALA A 163 1.40 -3.76 4.18
C ALA A 163 1.41 -4.22 2.71
N LYS A 164 1.24 -3.29 1.77
CA LYS A 164 1.23 -3.60 0.33
C LYS A 164 2.60 -4.00 -0.21
N GLU A 165 3.66 -3.42 0.30
CA GLU A 165 5.02 -3.84 -0.06
C GLU A 165 5.32 -5.27 0.43
N LEU A 166 4.94 -5.59 1.67
CA LEU A 166 5.11 -6.95 2.21
C LEU A 166 4.27 -7.97 1.44
N GLU A 167 3.02 -7.63 1.09
CA GLU A 167 2.13 -8.49 0.30
C GLU A 167 2.68 -8.75 -1.10
N LEU A 168 3.18 -7.73 -1.77
CA LEU A 168 3.77 -7.86 -3.10
C LEU A 168 5.04 -8.72 -3.05
N LEU A 169 5.90 -8.49 -2.06
CA LEU A 169 7.10 -9.31 -1.87
C LEU A 169 6.73 -10.76 -1.54
N ARG A 170 5.76 -11.00 -0.65
CA ARG A 170 5.22 -12.33 -0.36
C ARG A 170 4.73 -13.02 -1.62
N PHE A 171 3.90 -12.33 -2.44
CA PHE A 171 3.39 -12.90 -3.69
C PHE A 171 4.51 -13.36 -4.61
N PHE A 172 5.58 -12.58 -4.71
CA PHE A 172 6.77 -12.97 -5.47
C PHE A 172 7.49 -14.18 -4.86
N CYS A 173 7.62 -14.24 -3.55
CA CYS A 173 8.23 -15.38 -2.85
C CYS A 173 7.40 -16.66 -3.00
N ASP A 174 6.07 -16.56 -3.03
CA ASP A 174 5.16 -17.68 -3.28
C ASP A 174 5.23 -18.19 -4.74
N ASN A 175 5.69 -17.34 -5.66
CA ASN A 175 5.69 -17.62 -7.10
C ASN A 175 7.08 -17.39 -7.75
N PRO A 176 8.14 -18.02 -7.27
CA PRO A 176 9.49 -17.78 -7.78
C PRO A 176 9.61 -18.20 -9.25
N ASN A 177 10.43 -17.49 -10.00
CA ASN A 177 10.74 -17.74 -11.41
C ASN A 177 9.55 -17.64 -12.39
N ARG A 178 8.38 -17.21 -11.94
CA ARG A 178 7.22 -16.97 -12.80
C ARG A 178 7.15 -15.51 -13.21
N VAL A 179 6.66 -15.25 -14.42
CA VAL A 179 6.44 -13.89 -14.94
C VAL A 179 4.99 -13.51 -14.75
N PHE A 180 4.76 -12.29 -14.28
CA PHE A 180 3.43 -11.73 -14.08
C PHE A 180 3.36 -10.34 -14.71
N THR A 181 2.26 -10.04 -15.39
CA THR A 181 1.98 -8.67 -15.84
C THR A 181 1.71 -7.75 -14.65
N ALA A 182 1.84 -6.43 -14.85
CA ALA A 182 1.48 -5.48 -13.80
C ALA A 182 0.01 -5.63 -13.38
N SER A 183 -0.91 -5.83 -14.32
CA SER A 183 -2.32 -6.07 -14.02
C SER A 183 -2.54 -7.33 -13.18
N GLN A 184 -1.85 -8.43 -13.48
CA GLN A 184 -1.95 -9.66 -12.67
C GLN A 184 -1.41 -9.46 -11.26
N LEU A 185 -0.31 -8.72 -11.09
CA LEU A 185 0.23 -8.36 -9.78
C LEU A 185 -0.73 -7.45 -9.01
N TYR A 186 -1.34 -6.47 -9.71
CA TYR A 186 -2.32 -5.60 -9.09
C TYR A 186 -3.53 -6.39 -8.58
N GLU A 187 -4.12 -7.24 -9.42
CA GLU A 187 -5.24 -8.10 -9.06
C GLU A 187 -4.91 -9.01 -7.86
N ALA A 188 -3.73 -9.62 -7.87
CA ALA A 188 -3.28 -10.52 -6.81
C ALA A 188 -3.08 -9.81 -5.47
N VAL A 189 -2.58 -8.56 -5.47
CA VAL A 189 -2.20 -7.83 -4.25
C VAL A 189 -3.26 -6.81 -3.82
N TRP A 190 -3.99 -6.18 -4.74
CA TRP A 190 -5.04 -5.19 -4.44
C TRP A 190 -6.46 -5.76 -4.57
N GLY A 191 -6.66 -6.87 -5.28
CA GLY A 191 -7.91 -7.60 -5.44
C GLY A 191 -8.62 -7.35 -6.78
N LEU A 192 -9.46 -8.30 -7.18
CA LEU A 192 -10.22 -8.31 -8.45
C LEU A 192 -11.19 -7.12 -8.62
N ASP A 193 -11.76 -6.65 -7.51
CA ASP A 193 -12.76 -5.57 -7.53
C ASP A 193 -12.13 -4.17 -7.67
N SER A 194 -10.81 -4.07 -7.61
CA SER A 194 -10.11 -2.81 -7.75
C SER A 194 -9.75 -2.59 -9.21
N ILE A 195 -10.37 -1.61 -9.84
CA ILE A 195 -9.94 -1.09 -11.15
C ILE A 195 -8.60 -0.41 -10.90
N GLY A 196 -7.51 -1.15 -11.13
CA GLY A 196 -6.15 -0.71 -10.83
C GLY A 196 -5.44 -0.10 -12.02
N ASP A 197 -4.48 0.73 -11.71
CA ASP A 197 -3.52 1.23 -12.68
C ASP A 197 -2.21 0.45 -12.50
N ASP A 198 -1.66 -0.04 -13.59
CA ASP A 198 -0.35 -0.69 -13.66
C ASP A 198 0.76 0.15 -13.00
N LYS A 199 0.58 1.47 -12.97
CA LYS A 199 1.51 2.43 -12.33
C LYS A 199 1.69 2.17 -10.83
N THR A 200 0.63 1.80 -10.10
CA THR A 200 0.71 1.44 -8.67
C THR A 200 1.71 0.30 -8.46
N VAL A 201 1.61 -0.74 -9.27
CA VAL A 201 2.53 -1.90 -9.20
C VAL A 201 3.96 -1.52 -9.53
N ILE A 202 4.15 -0.74 -10.60
CA ILE A 202 5.48 -0.28 -11.04
C ILE A 202 6.18 0.47 -9.90
N MET A 203 5.44 1.30 -9.17
CA MET A 203 5.99 2.08 -8.06
C MET A 203 6.34 1.23 -6.85
N HIS A 204 5.45 0.33 -6.44
CA HIS A 204 5.75 -0.59 -5.34
C HIS A 204 6.95 -1.49 -5.67
N ILE A 205 7.10 -1.94 -6.92
CA ILE A 205 8.29 -2.67 -7.37
C ILE A 205 9.54 -1.79 -7.28
N SER A 206 9.45 -0.52 -7.71
CA SER A 206 10.58 0.42 -7.61
C SER A 206 11.02 0.63 -6.15
N THR A 207 10.05 0.79 -5.24
CA THR A 207 10.30 0.96 -3.81
C THR A 207 10.87 -0.32 -3.19
N LEU A 208 10.31 -1.49 -3.51
CA LEU A 208 10.84 -2.77 -3.05
C LEU A 208 12.27 -3.01 -3.51
N ARG A 209 12.60 -2.72 -4.77
CA ARG A 209 13.97 -2.82 -5.27
C ARG A 209 14.93 -1.97 -4.43
N LYS A 210 14.58 -0.71 -4.15
CA LYS A 210 15.41 0.16 -3.29
C LYS A 210 15.60 -0.46 -1.91
N LYS A 211 14.54 -0.97 -1.29
CA LYS A 211 14.58 -1.59 0.04
C LYS A 211 15.40 -2.88 0.06
N LEU A 212 15.32 -3.69 -0.98
CA LEU A 212 16.08 -4.92 -1.12
C LEU A 212 17.53 -4.70 -1.58
N GLY A 213 17.93 -3.46 -1.86
CA GLY A 213 19.24 -3.15 -2.45
C GLY A 213 19.39 -3.70 -3.88
N ASP A 214 18.27 -3.93 -4.58
CA ASP A 214 18.25 -4.42 -5.96
C ASP A 214 18.39 -3.25 -6.94
N ASN A 215 19.45 -3.28 -7.75
CA ASN A 215 19.76 -2.18 -8.65
C ASN A 215 18.73 -2.04 -9.77
N ALA A 216 17.98 -0.94 -9.83
CA ALA A 216 16.95 -0.72 -10.84
C ALA A 216 17.47 -0.74 -12.30
N LYS A 217 18.76 -0.43 -12.55
CA LYS A 217 19.37 -0.47 -13.89
C LYS A 217 19.79 -1.89 -14.31
N GLN A 218 20.15 -2.72 -13.32
CA GLN A 218 20.55 -4.11 -13.50
C GLN A 218 19.94 -4.94 -12.35
N PRO A 219 18.60 -5.15 -12.37
CA PRO A 219 17.92 -5.86 -11.31
C PRO A 219 18.25 -7.34 -11.34
N GLU A 220 18.54 -7.91 -10.16
CA GLU A 220 18.86 -9.33 -9.96
C GLU A 220 17.76 -10.09 -9.26
N ILE A 221 16.95 -9.39 -8.40
CA ILE A 221 15.92 -10.00 -7.57
C ILE A 221 14.55 -9.88 -8.24
N ILE A 222 14.10 -8.66 -8.56
CA ILE A 222 12.84 -8.44 -9.26
C ILE A 222 13.17 -7.94 -10.67
N ILE A 223 13.28 -8.84 -11.63
CA ILE A 223 13.69 -8.51 -12.99
C ILE A 223 12.50 -8.12 -13.87
N ASN A 224 12.73 -7.19 -14.78
CA ASN A 224 11.75 -6.79 -15.80
C ASN A 224 11.91 -7.64 -17.06
N GLN A 225 10.89 -8.39 -17.44
CA GLN A 225 10.78 -9.06 -18.74
C GLN A 225 10.12 -8.09 -19.72
N ARG A 226 10.94 -7.46 -20.57
CA ARG A 226 10.48 -6.41 -21.52
C ARG A 226 9.25 -6.84 -22.29
N GLY A 227 8.20 -6.00 -22.25
CA GLY A 227 6.92 -6.20 -22.93
C GLY A 227 6.01 -7.27 -22.31
N ILE A 228 6.41 -7.93 -21.20
CA ILE A 228 5.64 -9.00 -20.59
C ILE A 228 5.27 -8.66 -19.14
N GLY A 229 6.26 -8.32 -18.29
CA GLY A 229 5.98 -8.05 -16.87
C GLY A 229 7.21 -8.24 -15.98
N TYR A 230 6.98 -8.71 -14.77
CA TYR A 230 7.98 -8.83 -13.72
C TYR A 230 8.15 -10.28 -13.26
N LYS A 231 9.37 -10.63 -12.90
CA LYS A 231 9.76 -11.95 -12.43
C LYS A 231 10.66 -11.83 -11.20
N PHE A 232 10.36 -12.60 -10.16
CA PHE A 232 11.20 -12.73 -8.99
C PHE A 232 12.22 -13.85 -9.19
N ILE A 233 13.48 -13.54 -8.96
CA ILE A 233 14.58 -14.50 -8.92
C ILE A 233 15.05 -14.60 -7.47
N PRO A 234 14.84 -15.73 -6.80
CA PRO A 234 15.31 -15.92 -5.43
C PRO A 234 16.83 -15.72 -5.32
N PRO A 235 17.31 -14.82 -4.43
CA PRO A 235 18.73 -14.75 -4.12
C PRO A 235 19.22 -16.09 -3.59
N LYS A 236 20.30 -16.64 -4.16
CA LYS A 236 20.85 -17.93 -3.76
C LYS A 236 21.43 -17.83 -2.36
N ASN A 237 21.16 -18.80 -1.50
CA ASN A 237 21.94 -19.00 -0.28
C ASN A 237 23.32 -19.53 -0.68
N GLU A 238 24.39 -18.91 -0.20
CA GLU A 238 25.78 -19.32 -0.50
C GLU A 238 26.11 -20.75 -0.03
N ASP A 239 25.29 -21.35 0.82
CA ASP A 239 25.50 -22.69 1.40
C ASP A 239 24.85 -23.85 0.59
N ALA A 240 24.47 -23.63 -0.67
CA ALA A 240 23.91 -24.67 -1.54
C ALA A 240 24.94 -25.16 -2.58
N LEU A 241 26.14 -25.56 -2.10
CA LEU A 241 27.16 -26.35 -2.84
C LEU A 241 27.57 -27.54 -2.03
#